data_8c6a85a71ca21f7a0100ccbd43a2ea10
#
_entry.id   8c6a85a71ca21f7a0100ccbd43a2ea10
#
_cell.length_a   1.000
_cell.length_b   1.000
_cell.length_c   1.000
_cell.angle_alpha   90.00
_cell.angle_beta   90.00
_cell.angle_gamma   90.00
#
_symmetry.space_group_name_H-M   'P 1'
#
loop_
_entity.id
_entity.type
_entity.pdbx_description
1 polymer ?
#
loop_
_entity_poly.entity_id
_entity_poly.type
_entity_poly.pdbx_seq_one_letter_code
_entity_poly.pdbx_strand_id
1 'polypeptide(L)'
;MFSPWILSLQLILFPLFWRGLYTTETNPQLVLTDPVTTIFKSAVLKGDSLVEKVEILKPIDLELACTWTGNPNKLPNITGYWRKDGSEITNSRLTVQLENEQYNLKRVFRITGDTLGNYSCIFSDTDEAKIDFNVAAPEMDDKKDKPVVAYVGDSVAVACKTKLPPNTWLWYKANGTEQELINATTDPLRYKISVDGNTTKLTVMNLTEEDSGVYVCSAIYNIKASVSRVEVRVITFMEPLKPFVAIVAEVIILVLLILFYERWSSRKSSNSPTENGVHAEQTHKLTREGNNGMDENTTTRQRKI
;
A
#
# COMPACT_ATOMS: atom_id res chain seq x y z
N MET A 1 34.25 -6.84 69.93
CA MET A 1 34.76 -5.44 69.78
C MET A 1 35.78 -5.43 68.67
N PHE A 2 35.37 -5.21 67.43
CA PHE A 2 36.31 -5.11 66.31
C PHE A 2 36.59 -3.61 66.06
N SER A 3 37.86 -3.25 66.03
CA SER A 3 38.37 -1.90 65.97
C SER A 3 38.00 -1.24 64.60
N PRO A 4 37.52 0.02 64.59
CA PRO A 4 37.07 0.71 63.38
C PRO A 4 38.21 1.06 62.41
N TRP A 5 39.43 0.74 62.72
CA TRP A 5 40.59 1.05 61.89
C TRP A 5 40.86 0.07 60.73
N ILE A 6 40.30 -1.13 60.77
CA ILE A 6 40.49 -2.14 59.72
C ILE A 6 39.55 -1.89 58.54
N LEU A 7 38.38 -1.29 58.79
CA LEU A 7 37.42 -0.92 57.70
C LEU A 7 37.88 0.31 56.90
N SER A 8 38.66 1.19 57.49
CA SER A 8 39.21 2.39 56.78
C SER A 8 40.32 2.06 55.78
N LEU A 9 41.09 0.99 56.03
CA LEU A 9 42.18 0.60 55.15
C LEU A 9 41.74 -0.12 53.86
N GLN A 10 40.60 -0.81 53.94
CA GLN A 10 40.03 -1.50 52.74
C GLN A 10 39.38 -0.54 51.76
N LEU A 11 38.85 0.60 52.24
CA LEU A 11 38.24 1.59 51.36
C LEU A 11 39.23 2.47 50.60
N ILE A 12 40.49 2.53 51.04
CA ILE A 12 41.53 3.35 50.36
C ILE A 12 42.30 2.56 49.29
N LEU A 13 42.35 1.23 49.38
CA LEU A 13 43.07 0.40 48.40
C LEU A 13 42.22 -0.03 47.18
N PHE A 14 40.90 0.06 47.28
CA PHE A 14 40.02 -0.32 46.17
C PHE A 14 40.05 0.60 44.94
N PRO A 15 40.29 1.93 45.03
CA PRO A 15 40.37 2.77 43.81
C PRO A 15 41.71 2.70 43.10
N LEU A 16 42.79 2.12 43.70
CA LEU A 16 44.10 2.06 43.05
C LEU A 16 44.27 0.82 42.16
N PHE A 17 43.48 -0.21 42.34
CA PHE A 17 43.50 -1.43 41.51
C PHE A 17 42.68 -1.32 40.19
N TRP A 18 41.80 -0.34 40.08
CA TRP A 18 40.91 -0.18 38.90
C TRP A 18 41.39 0.84 37.88
N ARG A 19 42.57 1.42 38.03
CA ARG A 19 43.17 2.38 37.07
C ARG A 19 44.14 1.76 36.07
N GLY A 20 44.22 0.45 35.98
CA GLY A 20 45.28 -0.22 35.24
C GLY A 20 44.84 -1.09 34.06
N LEU A 21 43.59 -1.04 33.59
CA LEU A 21 43.16 -2.00 32.53
C LEU A 21 42.06 -1.46 31.63
N TYR A 22 42.22 -0.29 31.04
CA TYR A 22 41.51 0.08 29.82
C TYR A 22 42.38 1.02 28.98
N THR A 23 43.51 0.51 28.48
CA THR A 23 44.00 0.99 27.20
C THR A 23 43.31 0.18 26.12
N THR A 24 42.10 0.55 25.72
CA THR A 24 41.58 0.19 24.42
C THR A 24 42.38 0.96 23.41
N GLU A 25 43.35 0.31 22.79
CA GLU A 25 43.84 0.71 21.48
C GLU A 25 42.61 0.68 20.54
N THR A 26 42.01 1.84 20.32
CA THR A 26 41.16 2.07 19.17
C THR A 26 42.06 2.01 17.96
N ASN A 27 42.21 0.80 17.42
CA ASN A 27 42.65 0.60 16.06
C ASN A 27 41.76 1.47 15.19
N PRO A 28 42.26 2.46 14.45
CA PRO A 28 41.43 3.16 13.48
C PRO A 28 41.11 2.12 12.42
N GLN A 29 39.90 1.54 12.53
CA GLN A 29 39.33 0.77 11.44
C GLN A 29 39.31 1.72 10.26
N LEU A 30 40.19 1.48 9.31
CA LEU A 30 40.09 2.05 7.97
C LEU A 30 38.68 1.67 7.48
N VAL A 31 37.78 2.65 7.60
CA VAL A 31 36.48 2.57 6.90
C VAL A 31 36.86 2.57 5.43
N LEU A 32 36.92 1.39 4.86
CA LEU A 32 37.02 1.19 3.42
C LEU A 32 35.73 1.78 2.86
N THR A 33 35.73 3.07 2.57
CA THR A 33 34.65 3.70 1.83
C THR A 33 34.66 3.06 0.46
N ASP A 34 33.68 2.23 0.18
CA ASP A 34 33.43 1.74 -1.18
C ASP A 34 33.51 2.90 -2.15
N PRO A 35 34.19 2.74 -3.30
CA PRO A 35 34.31 3.81 -4.27
C PRO A 35 32.91 4.28 -4.65
N VAL A 36 32.68 5.59 -4.46
CA VAL A 36 31.39 6.20 -4.78
C VAL A 36 31.12 5.99 -6.26
N THR A 37 30.09 5.21 -6.55
CA THR A 37 29.68 4.93 -7.92
C THR A 37 28.95 6.16 -8.47
N THR A 38 29.42 6.72 -9.59
CA THR A 38 28.72 7.78 -10.32
C THR A 38 27.75 7.16 -11.33
N ILE A 39 26.51 7.57 -11.29
CA ILE A 39 25.48 7.19 -12.29
C ILE A 39 25.08 8.44 -13.06
N PHE A 40 24.98 8.31 -14.39
CA PHE A 40 24.55 9.36 -15.30
C PHE A 40 23.11 9.15 -15.73
N LYS A 41 22.28 10.22 -15.67
CA LYS A 41 20.93 10.27 -16.20
C LYS A 41 20.73 11.54 -17.01
N SER A 42 20.19 11.39 -18.23
CA SER A 42 19.90 12.51 -19.12
C SER A 42 18.45 12.49 -19.55
N ALA A 43 17.90 13.68 -19.76
CA ALA A 43 16.56 13.87 -20.31
C ALA A 43 16.54 15.00 -21.33
N VAL A 44 15.75 14.83 -22.39
CA VAL A 44 15.61 15.79 -23.49
C VAL A 44 14.19 16.34 -23.50
N LEU A 45 14.05 17.63 -23.32
CA LEU A 45 12.79 18.36 -23.34
C LEU A 45 12.53 18.96 -24.72
N LYS A 46 11.36 18.65 -25.30
CA LYS A 46 10.87 19.25 -26.57
C LYS A 46 9.72 20.23 -26.37
N GLY A 47 9.07 20.21 -25.21
CA GLY A 47 7.96 21.10 -24.81
C GLY A 47 8.32 21.89 -23.57
N ASP A 48 7.34 22.12 -22.70
CA ASP A 48 7.47 23.00 -21.52
C ASP A 48 7.83 22.21 -20.25
N SER A 49 7.46 20.94 -20.16
CA SER A 49 7.75 20.12 -18.99
C SER A 49 7.93 18.64 -19.31
N LEU A 50 8.81 17.97 -18.52
CA LEU A 50 9.06 16.54 -18.57
C LEU A 50 9.30 16.03 -17.16
N VAL A 51 8.82 14.83 -16.83
CA VAL A 51 9.06 14.17 -15.53
C VAL A 51 9.70 12.81 -15.78
N GLU A 52 10.87 12.58 -15.17
CA GLU A 52 11.63 11.34 -15.23
C GLU A 52 11.74 10.72 -13.84
N LYS A 53 11.55 9.40 -13.74
CA LYS A 53 11.73 8.63 -12.49
C LYS A 53 13.13 8.05 -12.42
N VAL A 54 13.81 8.24 -11.29
CA VAL A 54 15.15 7.71 -11.03
C VAL A 54 15.14 6.92 -9.74
N GLU A 55 15.26 5.60 -9.83
CA GLU A 55 15.28 4.71 -8.66
C GLU A 55 16.72 4.45 -8.22
N ILE A 56 17.01 4.67 -6.93
CA ILE A 56 18.32 4.56 -6.34
C ILE A 56 18.32 3.50 -5.24
N LEU A 57 19.27 2.55 -5.31
CA LEU A 57 19.39 1.41 -4.37
C LEU A 57 20.33 1.68 -3.20
N LYS A 58 21.38 2.48 -3.43
CA LYS A 58 22.44 2.79 -2.47
C LYS A 58 22.91 4.23 -2.63
N PRO A 59 23.60 4.81 -1.64
CA PRO A 59 24.21 6.13 -1.78
C PRO A 59 25.14 6.19 -2.99
N ILE A 60 24.98 7.22 -3.84
CA ILE A 60 25.72 7.42 -5.09
C ILE A 60 25.95 8.89 -5.38
N ASP A 61 26.85 9.19 -6.32
CA ASP A 61 26.88 10.47 -7.02
C ASP A 61 26.07 10.35 -8.31
N LEU A 62 25.01 11.17 -8.44
CA LEU A 62 24.11 11.17 -9.56
C LEU A 62 24.38 12.41 -10.44
N GLU A 63 24.88 12.20 -11.63
CA GLU A 63 24.99 13.26 -12.64
C GLU A 63 23.69 13.34 -13.42
N LEU A 64 22.96 14.47 -13.27
CA LEU A 64 21.76 14.78 -14.03
C LEU A 64 22.11 15.73 -15.17
N ALA A 65 21.66 15.42 -16.37
CA ALA A 65 21.82 16.24 -17.56
C ALA A 65 20.49 16.52 -18.20
N CYS A 66 20.21 17.79 -18.48
CA CYS A 66 19.02 18.29 -19.12
C CYS A 66 19.38 18.91 -20.46
N THR A 67 18.66 18.54 -21.50
CA THR A 67 18.77 19.14 -22.83
C THR A 67 17.42 19.71 -23.23
N TRP A 68 17.34 20.99 -23.55
CA TRP A 68 16.12 21.62 -24.06
C TRP A 68 16.29 21.99 -25.54
N THR A 69 15.40 21.46 -26.40
CA THR A 69 15.42 21.67 -27.85
C THR A 69 14.19 22.44 -28.35
N GLY A 70 13.20 22.69 -27.47
CA GLY A 70 11.88 23.25 -27.81
C GLY A 70 11.77 24.76 -27.68
N ASN A 71 12.86 25.51 -27.46
CA ASN A 71 12.77 26.97 -27.28
C ASN A 71 12.42 27.66 -28.64
N PRO A 72 11.23 28.29 -28.71
CA PRO A 72 10.80 28.97 -29.92
C PRO A 72 11.64 30.22 -30.23
N ASN A 73 12.20 30.86 -29.21
CA ASN A 73 12.92 32.14 -29.34
C ASN A 73 14.36 31.98 -29.77
N LYS A 74 14.96 30.77 -29.57
CA LYS A 74 16.36 30.43 -29.93
C LYS A 74 17.36 31.52 -29.54
N LEU A 75 17.20 32.11 -28.32
CA LEU A 75 18.13 33.12 -27.83
C LEU A 75 19.54 32.53 -27.68
N PRO A 76 20.61 33.27 -27.98
CA PRO A 76 21.96 32.75 -27.88
C PRO A 76 22.37 32.37 -26.45
N ASN A 77 21.78 33.03 -25.47
CA ASN A 77 22.02 32.80 -24.03
C ASN A 77 20.72 32.87 -23.27
N ILE A 78 20.50 31.91 -22.34
CA ILE A 78 19.40 31.89 -21.42
C ILE A 78 19.91 31.59 -20.00
N THR A 79 19.05 31.74 -18.99
CA THR A 79 19.41 31.39 -17.60
C THR A 79 19.00 29.93 -17.33
N GLY A 80 19.94 29.11 -16.85
CA GLY A 80 19.69 27.77 -16.35
C GLY A 80 19.97 27.65 -14.86
N TYR A 81 19.14 26.88 -14.11
CA TYR A 81 19.37 26.67 -12.68
C TYR A 81 18.67 25.39 -12.19
N TRP A 82 19.00 24.98 -10.97
CA TRP A 82 18.48 23.79 -10.36
C TRP A 82 17.60 24.11 -9.16
N ARG A 83 16.49 23.35 -9.00
CA ARG A 83 15.65 23.33 -7.80
C ARG A 83 15.68 21.93 -7.17
N LYS A 84 15.55 21.88 -5.84
CA LYS A 84 15.27 20.65 -5.09
C LYS A 84 14.00 20.84 -4.30
N ASP A 85 13.03 19.92 -4.49
CA ASP A 85 11.71 19.96 -3.82
C ASP A 85 11.03 21.33 -3.94
N GLY A 86 11.14 21.95 -5.11
CA GLY A 86 10.58 23.29 -5.41
C GLY A 86 11.46 24.48 -5.01
N SER A 87 12.48 24.29 -4.17
CA SER A 87 13.38 25.36 -3.71
C SER A 87 14.62 25.46 -4.58
N GLU A 88 15.02 26.67 -4.97
CA GLU A 88 16.24 26.89 -5.74
C GLU A 88 17.51 26.47 -4.96
N ILE A 89 18.39 25.73 -5.61
CA ILE A 89 19.66 25.31 -5.03
C ILE A 89 20.62 26.50 -5.11
N THR A 90 21.22 26.85 -3.97
CA THR A 90 22.18 27.94 -3.86
C THR A 90 23.31 27.78 -4.87
N ASN A 91 23.68 28.86 -5.57
CA ASN A 91 24.75 28.91 -6.57
C ASN A 91 24.55 27.89 -7.73
N SER A 92 23.30 27.63 -8.10
CA SER A 92 23.00 26.77 -9.25
C SER A 92 22.73 27.54 -10.53
N ARG A 93 22.54 28.84 -10.45
CA ARG A 93 22.20 29.73 -11.57
C ARG A 93 23.41 30.01 -12.44
N LEU A 94 23.27 29.76 -13.75
CA LEU A 94 24.33 30.00 -14.73
C LEU A 94 23.71 30.40 -16.07
N THR A 95 24.53 31.02 -16.93
CA THR A 95 24.18 31.31 -18.31
C THR A 95 24.41 30.06 -19.17
N VAL A 96 23.38 29.61 -19.87
CA VAL A 96 23.41 28.47 -20.79
C VAL A 96 23.42 28.99 -22.23
N GLN A 97 24.39 28.58 -23.01
CA GLN A 97 24.52 28.98 -24.42
C GLN A 97 23.76 28.02 -25.33
N LEU A 98 23.27 28.54 -26.43
CA LEU A 98 22.66 27.76 -27.52
C LEU A 98 23.77 27.10 -28.33
N GLU A 99 23.88 25.78 -28.26
CA GLU A 99 24.82 24.97 -29.04
C GLU A 99 24.05 23.92 -29.84
N ASN A 100 24.29 23.88 -31.18
CA ASN A 100 23.60 22.93 -32.07
C ASN A 100 22.08 22.91 -31.91
N GLU A 101 21.45 24.08 -31.76
CA GLU A 101 20.01 24.27 -31.56
C GLU A 101 19.47 23.72 -30.25
N GLN A 102 20.31 23.52 -29.23
CA GLN A 102 19.93 22.99 -27.94
C GLN A 102 20.65 23.70 -26.77
N TYR A 103 19.98 23.72 -25.62
CA TYR A 103 20.57 24.19 -24.36
C TYR A 103 20.86 23.00 -23.46
N ASN A 104 22.07 22.94 -22.89
CA ASN A 104 22.50 21.85 -22.04
C ASN A 104 22.82 22.33 -20.64
N LEU A 105 22.24 21.68 -19.61
CA LEU A 105 22.50 21.96 -18.22
C LEU A 105 22.76 20.65 -17.48
N LYS A 106 23.93 20.53 -16.80
CA LYS A 106 24.29 19.33 -16.05
C LYS A 106 24.82 19.66 -14.68
N ARG A 107 24.59 18.75 -13.72
CA ARG A 107 25.11 18.87 -12.37
C ARG A 107 25.19 17.49 -11.70
N VAL A 108 26.20 17.32 -10.84
CA VAL A 108 26.34 16.13 -9.99
C VAL A 108 25.76 16.42 -8.61
N PHE A 109 24.96 15.47 -8.11
CA PHE A 109 24.34 15.50 -6.81
C PHE A 109 24.74 14.28 -6.00
N ARG A 110 25.13 14.48 -4.75
CA ARG A 110 25.34 13.39 -3.80
C ARG A 110 23.98 12.93 -3.27
N ILE A 111 23.56 11.71 -3.65
CA ILE A 111 22.30 11.13 -3.25
C ILE A 111 22.51 10.20 -2.06
N THR A 112 21.79 10.49 -0.96
CA THR A 112 21.72 9.73 0.28
C THR A 112 20.25 9.56 0.65
N GLY A 113 19.93 8.79 1.70
CA GLY A 113 18.54 8.61 2.17
C GLY A 113 17.80 9.92 2.48
N ASP A 114 18.55 10.95 2.94
CA ASP A 114 18.00 12.26 3.31
C ASP A 114 17.92 13.23 2.13
N THR A 115 18.65 12.96 1.05
CA THR A 115 18.66 13.83 -0.13
C THR A 115 17.79 13.33 -1.27
N LEU A 116 17.05 12.22 -1.08
CA LEU A 116 16.00 11.81 -2.01
C LEU A 116 14.97 12.93 -2.18
N GLY A 117 14.34 13.02 -3.34
CA GLY A 117 13.34 14.03 -3.64
C GLY A 117 13.28 14.41 -5.12
N ASN A 118 12.60 15.51 -5.42
CA ASN A 118 12.45 16.00 -6.78
C ASN A 118 13.55 17.01 -7.12
N TYR A 119 14.37 16.69 -8.13
CA TYR A 119 15.40 17.57 -8.67
C TYR A 119 14.94 18.10 -10.02
N SER A 120 14.83 19.42 -10.12
CA SER A 120 14.36 20.06 -11.35
C SER A 120 15.47 20.91 -11.97
N CYS A 121 15.74 20.73 -13.23
CA CYS A 121 16.48 21.73 -14.00
C CYS A 121 15.49 22.66 -14.70
N ILE A 122 15.78 23.94 -14.62
CA ILE A 122 14.94 25.02 -15.14
C ILE A 122 15.73 25.77 -16.19
N PHE A 123 15.12 25.97 -17.34
CA PHE A 123 15.57 26.89 -18.37
C PHE A 123 14.61 28.08 -18.38
N SER A 124 15.11 29.28 -18.14
CA SER A 124 14.32 30.50 -18.05
C SER A 124 14.74 31.47 -19.17
N ASP A 125 13.77 31.70 -20.04
CA ASP A 125 13.78 32.72 -21.07
C ASP A 125 12.62 33.68 -20.80
N THR A 126 11.60 33.78 -21.66
CA THR A 126 10.32 34.46 -21.39
C THR A 126 9.42 33.59 -20.52
N ASP A 127 9.46 32.28 -20.73
CA ASP A 127 8.73 31.27 -19.98
C ASP A 127 9.72 30.30 -19.31
N GLU A 128 9.27 29.54 -18.29
CA GLU A 128 10.07 28.52 -17.65
C GLU A 128 9.81 27.15 -18.29
N ALA A 129 10.84 26.56 -18.89
CA ALA A 129 10.85 25.16 -19.29
C ALA A 129 11.57 24.31 -18.25
N LYS A 130 10.99 23.16 -17.87
CA LYS A 130 11.55 22.36 -16.77
C LYS A 130 11.57 20.86 -17.05
N ILE A 131 12.60 20.21 -16.50
CA ILE A 131 12.68 18.75 -16.41
C ILE A 131 12.77 18.40 -14.93
N ASP A 132 11.84 17.58 -14.46
CA ASP A 132 11.77 17.08 -13.11
C ASP A 132 12.32 15.64 -13.06
N PHE A 133 13.33 15.39 -12.22
CA PHE A 133 13.81 14.05 -11.89
C PHE A 133 13.31 13.67 -10.51
N ASN A 134 12.36 12.74 -10.44
CA ASN A 134 11.89 12.19 -9.18
C ASN A 134 12.84 11.07 -8.71
N VAL A 135 13.78 11.44 -7.82
CA VAL A 135 14.81 10.56 -7.28
C VAL A 135 14.31 9.91 -5.99
N ALA A 136 14.07 8.62 -6.04
CA ALA A 136 13.47 7.87 -4.94
C ALA A 136 14.11 6.49 -4.74
N ALA A 137 13.86 5.85 -3.59
CA ALA A 137 14.05 4.43 -3.43
C ALA A 137 13.07 3.66 -4.33
N PRO A 138 13.37 2.41 -4.73
CA PRO A 138 12.46 1.61 -5.55
C PRO A 138 11.07 1.51 -4.93
N GLU A 139 10.06 1.77 -5.74
CA GLU A 139 8.67 1.71 -5.29
C GLU A 139 8.18 0.26 -5.19
N MET A 140 7.31 0.05 -4.21
CA MET A 140 6.57 -1.20 -4.09
C MET A 140 5.36 -1.21 -5.02
N ASP A 141 4.95 -2.39 -5.47
CA ASP A 141 3.76 -2.57 -6.30
C ASP A 141 2.51 -2.52 -5.40
N ASP A 142 1.98 -1.31 -5.21
CA ASP A 142 0.92 -0.98 -4.22
C ASP A 142 -0.48 -1.06 -4.86
N LYS A 143 -0.84 -2.22 -5.42
CA LYS A 143 -2.15 -2.41 -6.09
C LYS A 143 -3.26 -2.94 -5.18
N LYS A 144 -3.11 -2.88 -3.85
CA LYS A 144 -4.06 -3.51 -2.93
C LYS A 144 -4.96 -2.51 -2.22
N ASP A 145 -5.85 -1.88 -2.98
CA ASP A 145 -6.88 -0.97 -2.44
C ASP A 145 -8.01 -1.69 -1.67
N LYS A 146 -8.03 -3.03 -1.70
CA LYS A 146 -9.07 -3.83 -1.06
C LYS A 146 -8.49 -4.70 0.06
N PRO A 147 -9.15 -4.76 1.22
CA PRO A 147 -8.75 -5.66 2.29
C PRO A 147 -8.83 -7.13 1.84
N VAL A 148 -7.90 -7.92 2.32
CA VAL A 148 -7.93 -9.38 2.18
C VAL A 148 -8.81 -9.94 3.27
N VAL A 149 -9.93 -10.58 2.89
CA VAL A 149 -10.88 -11.15 3.84
C VAL A 149 -10.62 -12.63 4.00
N ALA A 150 -10.61 -13.12 5.24
CA ALA A 150 -10.47 -14.53 5.60
C ALA A 150 -11.36 -14.88 6.79
N TYR A 151 -11.60 -16.17 7.02
CA TYR A 151 -12.39 -16.62 8.16
C TYR A 151 -11.51 -17.03 9.34
N VAL A 152 -12.09 -16.94 10.55
CA VAL A 152 -11.47 -17.48 11.75
C VAL A 152 -11.15 -18.97 11.59
N GLY A 153 -9.94 -19.39 11.98
CA GLY A 153 -9.43 -20.75 11.82
C GLY A 153 -8.73 -21.03 10.48
N ASP A 154 -8.96 -20.20 9.47
CA ASP A 154 -8.28 -20.32 8.17
C ASP A 154 -6.84 -19.79 8.21
N SER A 155 -6.20 -19.80 7.06
CA SER A 155 -4.92 -19.11 6.84
C SER A 155 -5.05 -18.06 5.76
N VAL A 156 -4.34 -16.95 5.91
CA VAL A 156 -4.26 -15.88 4.92
C VAL A 156 -2.83 -15.71 4.44
N ALA A 157 -2.67 -15.47 3.15
CA ALA A 157 -1.38 -15.18 2.55
C ALA A 157 -1.40 -13.80 1.90
N VAL A 158 -0.50 -12.94 2.36
CA VAL A 158 -0.28 -11.60 1.79
C VAL A 158 1.10 -11.56 1.15
N ALA A 159 1.22 -10.91 0.00
CA ALA A 159 2.48 -10.83 -0.72
C ALA A 159 2.77 -9.40 -1.12
N CYS A 160 4.04 -9.02 -1.12
CA CYS A 160 4.54 -7.75 -1.58
C CYS A 160 5.60 -7.97 -2.66
N LYS A 161 5.67 -7.04 -3.59
CA LYS A 161 6.60 -7.10 -4.71
C LYS A 161 7.22 -5.75 -4.99
N THR A 162 8.49 -5.76 -5.37
CA THR A 162 9.24 -4.60 -5.86
C THR A 162 9.74 -4.87 -7.28
N LYS A 163 10.12 -3.82 -7.99
CA LYS A 163 10.76 -3.98 -9.31
C LYS A 163 12.19 -4.48 -9.19
N LEU A 164 12.92 -4.01 -8.18
CA LEU A 164 14.32 -4.32 -7.93
C LEU A 164 14.45 -5.06 -6.59
N PRO A 165 15.26 -6.15 -6.50
CA PRO A 165 15.39 -6.92 -5.28
C PRO A 165 15.98 -6.06 -4.15
N PRO A 166 15.37 -6.06 -2.95
CA PRO A 166 15.92 -5.41 -1.77
C PRO A 166 17.02 -6.27 -1.13
N ASN A 167 17.78 -5.67 -0.21
CA ASN A 167 18.77 -6.40 0.58
C ASN A 167 18.10 -7.34 1.57
N THR A 168 16.97 -6.89 2.16
CA THR A 168 16.24 -7.66 3.18
C THR A 168 14.76 -7.29 3.15
N TRP A 169 13.91 -8.26 3.51
CA TRP A 169 12.49 -8.07 3.71
C TRP A 169 12.14 -8.18 5.19
N LEU A 170 11.30 -7.27 5.67
CA LEU A 170 10.73 -7.30 7.02
C LEU A 170 9.20 -7.19 6.95
N TRP A 171 8.54 -7.86 7.89
CA TRP A 171 7.10 -7.81 8.06
C TRP A 171 6.73 -7.30 9.43
N TYR A 172 5.72 -6.45 9.50
CA TYR A 172 5.19 -5.89 10.74
C TYR A 172 3.67 -6.04 10.78
N LYS A 173 3.12 -6.17 11.98
CA LYS A 173 1.70 -5.99 12.25
C LYS A 173 1.53 -4.61 12.91
N ALA A 174 0.71 -3.75 12.31
CA ALA A 174 0.40 -2.44 12.87
C ALA A 174 -0.74 -2.56 13.88
N ASN A 175 -0.50 -2.06 15.09
CA ASN A 175 -1.49 -1.96 16.16
C ASN A 175 -1.59 -0.47 16.56
N GLY A 176 -2.56 0.25 15.96
CA GLY A 176 -2.64 1.70 16.10
C GLY A 176 -1.39 2.41 15.54
N THR A 177 -0.65 3.10 16.42
CA THR A 177 0.60 3.80 16.07
C THR A 177 1.84 2.92 16.17
N GLU A 178 1.75 1.78 16.84
CA GLU A 178 2.87 0.87 17.04
C GLU A 178 2.94 -0.17 15.92
N GLN A 179 4.16 -0.61 15.61
CA GLN A 179 4.43 -1.67 14.64
C GLN A 179 5.23 -2.77 15.33
N GLU A 180 4.64 -3.96 15.39
CA GLU A 180 5.28 -5.15 15.94
C GLU A 180 5.94 -5.95 14.82
N LEU A 181 7.23 -6.26 14.98
CA LEU A 181 7.97 -7.06 14.01
C LEU A 181 7.50 -8.52 14.06
N ILE A 182 7.08 -9.04 12.91
CA ILE A 182 6.71 -10.45 12.77
C ILE A 182 7.97 -11.28 12.55
N ASN A 183 8.25 -12.15 13.50
CA ASN A 183 9.37 -13.09 13.44
C ASN A 183 8.86 -14.53 13.28
N ALA A 184 8.94 -15.08 12.07
CA ALA A 184 8.51 -16.44 11.78
C ALA A 184 9.36 -17.54 12.46
N THR A 185 10.57 -17.21 12.95
CA THR A 185 11.40 -18.17 13.69
C THR A 185 10.97 -18.29 15.15
N THR A 186 10.36 -17.25 15.71
CA THR A 186 9.85 -17.24 17.09
C THR A 186 8.52 -18.00 17.18
N ASP A 187 7.66 -17.87 16.18
CA ASP A 187 6.35 -18.56 16.13
C ASP A 187 6.12 -19.20 14.74
N PRO A 188 6.78 -20.33 14.45
CA PRO A 188 6.70 -21.01 13.15
C PRO A 188 5.34 -21.66 12.89
N LEU A 189 4.51 -21.88 13.93
CA LEU A 189 3.16 -22.42 13.79
C LEU A 189 2.14 -21.35 13.38
N ARG A 190 2.46 -20.10 13.63
CA ARG A 190 1.60 -18.95 13.30
C ARG A 190 2.00 -18.27 12.01
N TYR A 191 3.30 -18.07 11.82
CA TYR A 191 3.81 -17.25 10.72
C TYR A 191 4.76 -18.03 9.84
N LYS A 192 4.56 -17.92 8.53
CA LYS A 192 5.50 -18.42 7.53
C LYS A 192 5.85 -17.30 6.56
N ILE A 193 7.14 -16.97 6.46
CA ILE A 193 7.64 -15.98 5.52
C ILE A 193 8.43 -16.72 4.44
N SER A 194 8.11 -16.44 3.18
CA SER A 194 8.88 -16.87 2.02
C SER A 194 9.35 -15.68 1.24
N VAL A 195 10.61 -15.71 0.79
CA VAL A 195 11.24 -14.66 -0.01
C VAL A 195 11.74 -15.27 -1.30
N ASP A 196 11.42 -14.64 -2.41
CA ASP A 196 11.88 -15.02 -3.74
C ASP A 196 12.30 -13.75 -4.48
N GLY A 197 13.60 -13.41 -4.37
CA GLY A 197 14.19 -12.22 -4.97
C GLY A 197 13.45 -10.93 -4.65
N ASN A 198 12.68 -10.45 -5.61
CA ASN A 198 11.92 -9.20 -5.51
C ASN A 198 10.49 -9.36 -4.94
N THR A 199 10.15 -10.54 -4.44
CA THR A 199 8.82 -10.83 -3.87
C THR A 199 8.97 -11.44 -2.49
N THR A 200 8.11 -11.02 -1.56
CA THR A 200 7.96 -11.64 -0.24
C THR A 200 6.50 -12.00 0.00
N LYS A 201 6.27 -13.11 0.70
CA LYS A 201 4.95 -13.62 1.07
C LYS A 201 4.93 -13.97 2.54
N LEU A 202 4.03 -13.34 3.28
CA LEU A 202 3.69 -13.70 4.65
C LEU A 202 2.43 -14.57 4.63
N THR A 203 2.47 -15.71 5.29
CA THR A 203 1.29 -16.54 5.57
C THR A 203 1.04 -16.53 7.07
N VAL A 204 -0.15 -16.12 7.48
CA VAL A 204 -0.64 -16.18 8.86
C VAL A 204 -1.60 -17.36 8.95
N MET A 205 -1.33 -18.28 9.86
CA MET A 205 -2.07 -19.54 10.04
C MET A 205 -2.94 -19.50 11.28
N ASN A 206 -4.05 -20.25 11.27
CA ASN A 206 -5.00 -20.37 12.35
C ASN A 206 -5.49 -18.98 12.84
N LEU A 207 -6.13 -18.26 11.93
CA LEU A 207 -6.57 -16.87 12.14
C LEU A 207 -7.57 -16.74 13.29
N THR A 208 -7.41 -15.69 14.08
CA THR A 208 -8.35 -15.22 15.09
C THR A 208 -8.87 -13.83 14.71
N GLU A 209 -9.92 -13.34 15.33
CA GLU A 209 -10.42 -11.97 15.07
C GLU A 209 -9.36 -10.89 15.36
N GLU A 210 -8.47 -11.15 16.34
CA GLU A 210 -7.35 -10.27 16.69
C GLU A 210 -6.30 -10.15 15.57
N ASP A 211 -6.29 -11.07 14.60
CA ASP A 211 -5.40 -10.99 13.44
C ASP A 211 -5.89 -10.02 12.39
N SER A 212 -7.10 -9.49 12.54
CA SER A 212 -7.55 -8.36 11.75
C SER A 212 -6.66 -7.14 12.00
N GLY A 213 -6.31 -6.43 10.92
CA GLY A 213 -5.48 -5.24 11.02
C GLY A 213 -4.62 -5.03 9.78
N VAL A 214 -3.68 -4.09 9.91
CA VAL A 214 -2.78 -3.72 8.82
C VAL A 214 -1.45 -4.44 8.96
N TYR A 215 -1.10 -5.21 7.94
CA TYR A 215 0.21 -5.83 7.80
C TYR A 215 1.08 -4.97 6.91
N VAL A 216 2.29 -4.68 7.36
CA VAL A 216 3.24 -3.82 6.66
C VAL A 216 4.42 -4.65 6.21
N CYS A 217 4.68 -4.70 4.91
CA CYS A 217 5.93 -5.24 4.39
C CYS A 217 6.91 -4.10 4.09
N SER A 218 8.16 -4.31 4.43
CA SER A 218 9.24 -3.35 4.25
C SER A 218 10.36 -3.98 3.43
N ALA A 219 10.66 -3.39 2.29
CA ALA A 219 11.80 -3.70 1.45
C ALA A 219 12.96 -2.79 1.83
N ILE A 220 14.01 -3.34 2.41
CA ILE A 220 15.16 -2.58 2.92
C ILE A 220 16.21 -2.47 1.81
N TYR A 221 16.55 -1.25 1.42
CA TYR A 221 17.67 -0.91 0.55
C TYR A 221 18.72 -0.13 1.32
N ASN A 222 19.94 -0.08 0.81
CA ASN A 222 21.01 0.70 1.45
C ASN A 222 20.72 2.22 1.44
N ILE A 223 19.86 2.69 0.55
CA ILE A 223 19.47 4.10 0.49
C ILE A 223 18.34 4.41 1.48
N LYS A 224 17.26 3.65 1.47
CA LYS A 224 16.07 3.84 2.31
C LYS A 224 15.15 2.61 2.20
N ALA A 225 14.34 2.37 3.23
CA ALA A 225 13.28 1.37 3.17
C ALA A 225 12.08 1.86 2.36
N SER A 226 11.50 0.96 1.56
CA SER A 226 10.21 1.16 0.90
C SER A 226 9.18 0.27 1.57
N VAL A 227 7.99 0.80 1.86
CA VAL A 227 6.96 0.11 2.62
C VAL A 227 5.66 0.02 1.83
N SER A 228 4.95 -1.10 1.98
CA SER A 228 3.58 -1.27 1.50
C SER A 228 2.70 -1.81 2.62
N ARG A 229 1.40 -1.49 2.59
CA ARG A 229 0.43 -1.85 3.60
C ARG A 229 -0.65 -2.74 3.00
N VAL A 230 -1.01 -3.79 3.72
CA VAL A 230 -2.08 -4.71 3.33
C VAL A 230 -3.03 -4.86 4.51
N GLU A 231 -4.29 -4.49 4.32
CA GLU A 231 -5.31 -4.71 5.33
C GLU A 231 -5.81 -6.15 5.24
N VAL A 232 -5.82 -6.85 6.37
CA VAL A 232 -6.41 -8.19 6.53
C VAL A 232 -7.62 -8.04 7.45
N ARG A 233 -8.76 -8.58 7.01
CA ARG A 233 -10.00 -8.60 7.78
C ARG A 233 -10.41 -10.04 8.04
N VAL A 234 -10.35 -10.44 9.29
CA VAL A 234 -10.80 -11.77 9.72
C VAL A 234 -12.25 -11.65 10.20
N ILE A 235 -13.11 -12.47 9.64
CA ILE A 235 -14.56 -12.49 9.95
C ILE A 235 -14.96 -13.86 10.49
N THR A 236 -15.92 -13.85 11.41
CA THR A 236 -16.55 -15.09 11.86
C THR A 236 -17.55 -15.59 10.82
N PHE A 237 -17.78 -16.89 10.80
CA PHE A 237 -18.78 -17.50 9.93
C PHE A 237 -20.20 -16.93 10.18
N MET A 238 -20.47 -16.41 11.38
CA MET A 238 -21.77 -15.84 11.74
C MET A 238 -22.07 -14.48 11.10
N GLU A 239 -21.03 -13.72 10.70
CA GLU A 239 -21.22 -12.39 10.10
C GLU A 239 -22.07 -12.42 8.81
N PRO A 240 -21.76 -13.22 7.79
CA PRO A 240 -22.58 -13.31 6.59
C PRO A 240 -23.93 -14.00 6.82
N LEU A 241 -24.09 -14.75 7.91
CA LEU A 241 -25.33 -15.46 8.23
C LEU A 241 -26.40 -14.55 8.85
N LYS A 242 -26.01 -13.47 9.53
CA LYS A 242 -26.92 -12.53 10.20
C LYS A 242 -28.08 -12.04 9.32
N PRO A 243 -27.84 -11.50 8.10
CA PRO A 243 -28.92 -11.01 7.25
C PRO A 243 -29.84 -12.14 6.79
N PHE A 244 -29.30 -13.33 6.56
CA PHE A 244 -30.12 -14.50 6.16
C PHE A 244 -31.05 -14.94 7.29
N VAL A 245 -30.56 -15.03 8.52
CA VAL A 245 -31.38 -15.37 9.70
C VAL A 245 -32.48 -14.33 9.93
N ALA A 246 -32.20 -13.04 9.73
CA ALA A 246 -33.19 -11.97 9.86
C ALA A 246 -34.33 -12.14 8.84
N ILE A 247 -34.00 -12.40 7.58
CA ILE A 247 -35.03 -12.62 6.52
C ILE A 247 -35.87 -13.85 6.84
N VAL A 248 -35.27 -14.96 7.26
CA VAL A 248 -36.01 -16.19 7.60
C VAL A 248 -36.95 -15.93 8.80
N ALA A 249 -36.47 -15.23 9.82
CA ALA A 249 -37.30 -14.86 10.97
C ALA A 249 -38.51 -13.99 10.57
N GLU A 250 -38.29 -12.99 9.71
CA GLU A 250 -39.35 -12.12 9.17
C GLU A 250 -40.41 -12.94 8.42
N VAL A 251 -39.98 -13.83 7.53
CA VAL A 251 -40.93 -14.71 6.78
C VAL A 251 -41.73 -15.59 7.73
N ILE A 252 -41.11 -16.18 8.74
CA ILE A 252 -41.82 -17.02 9.73
C ILE A 252 -42.86 -16.18 10.49
N ILE A 253 -42.50 -14.98 10.93
CA ILE A 253 -43.44 -14.08 11.62
C ILE A 253 -44.66 -13.75 10.72
N LEU A 254 -44.43 -13.39 9.46
CA LEU A 254 -45.50 -13.09 8.49
C LEU A 254 -46.43 -14.30 8.30
N VAL A 255 -45.90 -15.49 8.12
CA VAL A 255 -46.67 -16.72 7.97
C VAL A 255 -47.51 -16.97 9.21
N LEU A 256 -46.95 -16.84 10.42
CA LEU A 256 -47.68 -17.00 11.67
C LEU A 256 -48.79 -15.97 11.83
N LEU A 257 -48.59 -14.73 11.43
CA LEU A 257 -49.62 -13.68 11.48
C LEU A 257 -50.77 -13.99 10.51
N ILE A 258 -50.47 -14.48 9.29
CA ILE A 258 -51.47 -14.88 8.31
C ILE A 258 -52.32 -16.04 8.87
N LEU A 259 -51.70 -17.09 9.37
CA LEU A 259 -52.40 -18.25 9.95
C LEU A 259 -53.23 -17.86 11.17
N PHE A 260 -52.73 -16.96 12.01
CA PHE A 260 -53.49 -16.46 13.16
C PHE A 260 -54.69 -15.64 12.73
N TYR A 261 -54.53 -14.76 11.74
CA TYR A 261 -55.63 -13.99 11.15
C TYR A 261 -56.71 -14.89 10.53
N GLU A 262 -56.34 -15.89 9.74
CA GLU A 262 -57.28 -16.86 9.15
C GLU A 262 -58.05 -17.63 10.24
N ARG A 263 -57.36 -18.08 11.27
CA ARG A 263 -58.01 -18.76 12.39
C ARG A 263 -58.97 -17.88 13.17
N TRP A 264 -58.65 -16.61 13.32
CA TRP A 264 -59.54 -15.64 13.97
C TRP A 264 -60.70 -15.28 13.09
N SER A 265 -60.50 -15.06 11.80
CA SER A 265 -61.57 -14.78 10.84
C SER A 265 -62.56 -15.94 10.72
N SER A 266 -62.07 -17.18 10.64
CA SER A 266 -62.91 -18.38 10.61
C SER A 266 -63.80 -18.56 11.84
N ARG A 267 -63.33 -18.16 13.03
CA ARG A 267 -64.15 -18.17 14.26
C ARG A 267 -65.23 -17.11 14.26
N LYS A 268 -65.10 -16.00 13.56
CA LYS A 268 -66.11 -14.96 13.42
C LYS A 268 -67.25 -15.39 12.43
N SER A 269 -66.97 -16.23 11.43
CA SER A 269 -67.90 -16.67 10.42
C SER A 269 -68.87 -17.78 10.93
N SER A 270 -68.58 -18.44 12.05
CA SER A 270 -69.38 -19.49 12.63
C SER A 270 -70.54 -19.00 13.54
N ASN A 271 -70.74 -17.69 13.71
CA ASN A 271 -71.78 -17.10 14.55
C ASN A 271 -72.77 -16.24 13.77
N SER A 272 -73.09 -16.53 12.49
CA SER A 272 -74.19 -15.92 11.80
C SER A 272 -75.39 -16.92 11.72
N PRO A 273 -76.61 -16.56 12.14
CA PRO A 273 -77.77 -17.45 12.07
C PRO A 273 -78.19 -17.67 10.61
N THR A 274 -78.58 -18.90 10.37
CA THR A 274 -79.19 -19.42 9.17
C THR A 274 -80.47 -18.60 8.79
N GLU A 275 -80.47 -17.99 7.63
CA GLU A 275 -81.74 -17.62 6.98
C GLU A 275 -81.75 -18.17 5.55
N ASN A 276 -82.84 -18.94 5.32
CA ASN A 276 -83.14 -19.67 4.10
C ASN A 276 -83.47 -18.74 2.92
N GLY A 277 -83.06 -19.13 1.71
CA GLY A 277 -83.53 -18.46 0.49
C GLY A 277 -82.89 -18.99 -0.79
N VAL A 278 -83.38 -20.15 -1.25
CA VAL A 278 -83.85 -20.54 -2.59
C VAL A 278 -83.19 -19.92 -3.85
N HIS A 279 -82.74 -20.83 -4.70
CA HIS A 279 -82.61 -20.84 -6.17
C HIS A 279 -81.78 -19.75 -6.90
N ALA A 280 -80.74 -20.16 -7.64
CA ALA A 280 -80.79 -20.31 -9.09
C ALA A 280 -79.43 -20.85 -9.64
N GLU A 281 -79.64 -21.95 -10.29
CA GLU A 281 -78.77 -22.66 -11.19
C GLU A 281 -78.49 -21.80 -12.44
N GLN A 282 -77.26 -21.59 -12.84
CA GLN A 282 -76.93 -21.45 -14.26
C GLN A 282 -75.51 -21.90 -14.56
N THR A 283 -75.46 -23.07 -15.10
CA THR A 283 -74.49 -23.69 -15.95
C THR A 283 -74.16 -22.82 -17.16
N HIS A 284 -72.92 -22.49 -17.45
CA HIS A 284 -72.53 -22.32 -18.84
C HIS A 284 -71.15 -22.96 -19.10
N LYS A 285 -71.27 -23.88 -20.01
CA LYS A 285 -70.40 -24.83 -20.62
C LYS A 285 -69.49 -24.12 -21.64
N LEU A 286 -68.27 -24.56 -21.72
CA LEU A 286 -67.39 -24.76 -22.88
C LEU A 286 -67.62 -23.92 -24.14
N THR A 287 -66.53 -23.31 -24.63
CA THR A 287 -66.10 -23.61 -26.01
C THR A 287 -64.61 -23.33 -26.21
N ARG A 288 -64.02 -24.29 -26.82
CA ARG A 288 -62.63 -24.44 -27.31
C ARG A 288 -62.67 -24.01 -28.79
N GLU A 289 -61.63 -23.27 -29.20
CA GLU A 289 -61.09 -23.16 -30.57
C GLU A 289 -60.13 -22.00 -30.48
N GLY A 290 -58.86 -22.04 -30.85
CA GLY A 290 -58.20 -22.70 -31.98
C GLY A 290 -57.60 -21.62 -32.86
N ASN A 291 -56.32 -21.67 -32.99
CA ASN A 291 -55.61 -21.35 -34.19
C ASN A 291 -54.69 -20.08 -34.25
N ASN A 292 -53.40 -20.35 -34.36
CA ASN A 292 -52.37 -19.82 -35.26
C ASN A 292 -52.05 -18.31 -35.32
N GLY A 293 -50.74 -18.07 -35.21
CA GLY A 293 -50.07 -16.94 -35.86
C GLY A 293 -48.72 -16.67 -35.29
N MET A 294 -47.71 -17.15 -35.99
CA MET A 294 -46.30 -16.73 -35.98
C MET A 294 -46.14 -15.22 -35.81
N ASP A 295 -45.10 -14.77 -35.04
CA ASP A 295 -43.93 -14.17 -35.66
C ASP A 295 -42.85 -13.85 -34.57
N GLU A 296 -41.75 -14.31 -34.84
CA GLU A 296 -40.35 -14.03 -34.62
C GLU A 296 -40.04 -12.56 -34.26
N ASN A 297 -39.32 -12.29 -33.16
CA ASN A 297 -38.16 -11.39 -33.24
C ASN A 297 -37.15 -11.58 -32.09
N THR A 298 -36.11 -12.25 -32.45
CA THR A 298 -34.85 -12.40 -31.76
C THR A 298 -34.11 -11.06 -31.73
N THR A 299 -33.75 -10.56 -30.56
CA THR A 299 -32.72 -9.54 -30.49
C THR A 299 -31.63 -9.96 -29.52
N THR A 300 -30.65 -10.59 -30.08
CA THR A 300 -29.36 -10.93 -29.47
C THR A 300 -28.55 -9.66 -29.25
N ARG A 301 -28.21 -9.32 -28.00
CA ARG A 301 -27.30 -8.27 -27.68
C ARG A 301 -25.92 -8.87 -27.37
N GLN A 302 -25.05 -8.88 -28.36
CA GLN A 302 -23.64 -9.22 -28.23
C GLN A 302 -22.92 -8.15 -27.40
N ARG A 303 -22.21 -8.58 -26.38
CA ARG A 303 -21.27 -7.78 -25.62
C ARG A 303 -19.86 -8.04 -26.21
N LYS A 304 -19.29 -7.03 -26.83
CA LYS A 304 -17.90 -7.05 -27.27
C LYS A 304 -16.94 -6.83 -26.09
N ILE A 305 -15.88 -7.57 -26.15
CA ILE A 305 -14.65 -7.62 -25.34
C ILE A 305 -13.97 -6.25 -25.27
#